data_70f88c07eaa8dbebef88b86d552e5545
#
_entry.id   70f88c07eaa8dbebef88b86d552e5545
#
_cell.length_a   1.000
_cell.length_b   1.000
_cell.length_c   1.000
_cell.angle_alpha   90.00
_cell.angle_beta   90.00
_cell.angle_gamma   90.00
#
_symmetry.space_group_name_H-M   'P 1'
#
loop_
_entity.id
_entity.type
_entity.pdbx_description
1 polymer ?
#
loop_
_entity_poly.entity_id
_entity_poly.type
_entity_poly.pdbx_seq_one_letter_code
_entity_poly.pdbx_strand_id
1 'polypeptide(L)'
;EGGVSVDTVEDYIYDSKGALTGYKPAIRQRATLAWLNGNMTSFAYSIPSNTDIEKREYTTIANRTYPDLNIFLKLLREVSRDVGHLWSDRFGLRSANLVSRIHQDYKTYPNSRVNLTYSYQYKLDAKGRPIEVKEITSPRSSTTYVITYLEK
;
A
#
# COMPACT_ATOMS: atom_id res chain seq x y z
N GLU A 1 38.49 -10.04 2.23
CA GLU A 1 37.57 -10.44 1.15
C GLU A 1 36.19 -10.56 1.76
N GLY A 2 35.41 -9.49 1.66
CA GLY A 2 34.03 -9.45 2.11
C GLY A 2 33.12 -9.89 0.95
N GLY A 3 32.63 -11.12 0.98
CA GLY A 3 31.64 -11.60 0.05
C GLY A 3 30.33 -10.84 0.24
N VAL A 4 29.89 -10.13 -0.79
CA VAL A 4 28.52 -9.58 -0.85
C VAL A 4 27.59 -10.76 -1.08
N SER A 5 26.87 -11.17 -0.03
CA SER A 5 25.77 -12.11 -0.17
C SER A 5 24.62 -11.40 -0.89
N VAL A 6 24.42 -11.72 -2.15
CA VAL A 6 23.25 -11.28 -2.90
C VAL A 6 22.13 -12.30 -2.64
N ASP A 7 21.44 -12.16 -1.51
CA ASP A 7 20.22 -12.93 -1.22
C ASP A 7 19.02 -12.31 -1.93
N THR A 8 18.90 -12.52 -3.21
CA THR A 8 17.71 -12.11 -3.96
C THR A 8 17.08 -13.32 -4.63
N VAL A 9 16.22 -14.01 -3.90
CA VAL A 9 15.19 -14.85 -4.53
C VAL A 9 13.83 -14.23 -4.18
N GLU A 10 13.38 -13.34 -5.02
CA GLU A 10 12.04 -12.78 -4.93
C GLU A 10 11.10 -13.66 -5.75
N ASP A 11 10.43 -14.60 -5.09
CA ASP A 11 9.34 -15.35 -5.69
C ASP A 11 8.05 -14.53 -5.62
N TYR A 12 7.56 -14.04 -6.76
CA TYR A 12 6.27 -13.39 -6.89
C TYR A 12 5.20 -14.41 -7.28
N ILE A 13 4.07 -14.39 -6.56
CA ILE A 13 2.95 -15.30 -6.77
C ILE A 13 1.75 -14.48 -7.25
N TYR A 14 1.23 -14.80 -8.43
CA TYR A 14 0.07 -14.14 -9.03
C TYR A 14 -1.10 -15.10 -9.14
N ASP A 15 -2.31 -14.57 -9.02
CA ASP A 15 -3.51 -15.34 -9.33
C ASP A 15 -3.75 -15.42 -10.86
N SER A 16 -4.79 -16.15 -11.26
CA SER A 16 -5.17 -16.31 -12.68
C SER A 16 -5.60 -15.02 -13.37
N LYS A 17 -5.86 -13.95 -12.62
CA LYS A 17 -6.22 -12.62 -13.13
C LYS A 17 -5.03 -11.67 -13.19
N GLY A 18 -3.85 -12.13 -12.78
CA GLY A 18 -2.63 -11.33 -12.75
C GLY A 18 -2.49 -10.44 -11.52
N ALA A 19 -3.29 -10.64 -10.47
CA ALA A 19 -3.12 -9.93 -9.22
C ALA A 19 -2.03 -10.60 -8.36
N LEU A 20 -1.12 -9.80 -7.81
CA LEU A 20 -0.09 -10.29 -6.88
C LEU A 20 -0.76 -10.77 -5.59
N THR A 21 -0.59 -12.04 -5.24
CA THR A 21 -1.16 -12.64 -4.02
C THR A 21 -0.10 -12.94 -2.96
N GLY A 22 1.17 -12.92 -3.34
CA GLY A 22 2.25 -13.12 -2.38
C GLY A 22 3.63 -12.90 -2.98
N TYR A 23 4.61 -12.67 -2.11
CA TYR A 23 6.03 -12.68 -2.47
C TYR A 23 6.91 -13.01 -1.28
N LYS A 24 8.13 -13.44 -1.55
CA LYS A 24 9.14 -13.76 -0.54
C LYS A 24 10.33 -12.83 -0.72
N PRO A 25 10.44 -11.74 0.05
CA PRO A 25 11.55 -10.80 -0.06
C PRO A 25 12.88 -11.35 0.49
N ALA A 26 12.84 -12.37 1.38
CA ALA A 26 14.03 -13.05 1.91
C ALA A 26 13.66 -14.44 2.46
N ILE A 27 14.65 -15.26 2.79
CA ILE A 27 14.50 -16.70 3.18
C ILE A 27 13.47 -16.93 4.29
N ARG A 28 13.30 -15.99 5.23
CA ARG A 28 12.39 -16.12 6.38
C ARG A 28 11.27 -15.07 6.40
N GLN A 29 11.05 -14.42 5.29
CA GLN A 29 10.06 -13.34 5.17
C GLN A 29 9.01 -13.73 4.14
N ARG A 30 7.77 -13.39 4.43
CA ARG A 30 6.64 -13.59 3.51
C ARG A 30 5.73 -12.40 3.51
N ALA A 31 5.28 -12.04 2.33
CA ALA A 31 4.16 -11.14 2.17
C ALA A 31 3.00 -11.88 1.49
N THR A 32 1.80 -11.61 1.96
CA THR A 32 0.55 -12.12 1.37
C THR A 32 -0.41 -10.98 1.13
N LEU A 33 -1.13 -11.03 0.02
CA LEU A 33 -2.11 -10.02 -0.36
C LEU A 33 -3.45 -10.69 -0.63
N ALA A 34 -4.52 -10.08 -0.15
CA ALA A 34 -5.89 -10.51 -0.44
C ALA A 34 -6.60 -9.48 -1.31
N TRP A 35 -7.40 -9.97 -2.26
CA TRP A 35 -8.13 -9.15 -3.21
C TRP A 35 -9.62 -9.49 -3.17
N LEU A 36 -10.46 -8.46 -3.24
CA LEU A 36 -11.90 -8.60 -3.32
C LEU A 36 -12.46 -7.52 -4.26
N ASN A 37 -13.29 -7.93 -5.22
CA ASN A 37 -13.93 -7.02 -6.19
C ASN A 37 -12.94 -6.07 -6.90
N GLY A 38 -11.75 -6.58 -7.28
CA GLY A 38 -10.72 -5.80 -7.94
C GLY A 38 -9.94 -4.85 -7.03
N ASN A 39 -10.10 -4.93 -5.71
CA ASN A 39 -9.39 -4.12 -4.72
C ASN A 39 -8.53 -4.99 -3.80
N MET A 40 -7.31 -4.53 -3.50
CA MET A 40 -6.44 -5.18 -2.51
C MET A 40 -6.94 -4.84 -1.10
N THR A 41 -7.57 -5.79 -0.44
CA THR A 41 -8.21 -5.56 0.86
C THR A 41 -7.31 -5.81 2.05
N SER A 42 -6.23 -6.57 1.87
CA SER A 42 -5.30 -6.87 2.96
C SER A 42 -3.89 -7.09 2.42
N PHE A 43 -2.92 -6.66 3.20
CA PHE A 43 -1.51 -6.98 3.06
C PHE A 43 -0.99 -7.46 4.41
N ALA A 44 -0.36 -8.62 4.44
CA ALA A 44 0.29 -9.13 5.64
C ALA A 44 1.76 -9.42 5.34
N TYR A 45 2.63 -8.90 6.19
CA TYR A 45 4.07 -9.13 6.13
C TYR A 45 4.52 -9.89 7.37
N SER A 46 5.12 -11.04 7.15
CA SER A 46 5.49 -11.96 8.23
C SER A 46 7.00 -12.20 8.25
N ILE A 47 7.57 -12.10 9.43
CA ILE A 47 8.90 -12.58 9.82
C ILE A 47 8.74 -13.63 10.93
N PRO A 48 9.76 -14.44 11.27
CA PRO A 48 9.62 -15.54 12.24
C PRO A 48 9.04 -15.12 13.60
N SER A 49 9.26 -13.89 14.03
CA SER A 49 8.86 -13.36 15.34
C SER A 49 7.63 -12.47 15.32
N ASN A 50 7.11 -12.10 14.14
CA ASN A 50 6.03 -11.13 14.03
C ASN A 50 5.29 -11.20 12.70
N THR A 51 4.04 -10.72 12.70
CA THR A 51 3.27 -10.44 11.48
C THR A 51 2.68 -9.04 11.59
N ASP A 52 2.99 -8.20 10.63
CA ASP A 52 2.40 -6.87 10.45
C ASP A 52 1.25 -6.99 9.45
N ILE A 53 0.12 -6.38 9.77
CA ILE A 53 -1.10 -6.50 8.96
C ILE A 53 -1.58 -5.10 8.59
N GLU A 54 -1.89 -4.93 7.32
CA GLU A 54 -2.59 -3.77 6.80
C GLU A 54 -3.92 -4.22 6.19
N LYS A 55 -5.02 -3.56 6.56
CA LYS A 55 -6.33 -3.76 5.96
C LYS A 55 -6.79 -2.48 5.29
N ARG A 56 -7.46 -2.60 4.15
CA ARG A 56 -7.93 -1.48 3.34
C ARG A 56 -9.41 -1.56 3.06
N GLU A 57 -10.06 -0.42 3.17
CA GLU A 57 -11.43 -0.18 2.73
C GLU A 57 -11.39 0.81 1.55
N TYR A 58 -12.39 0.76 0.69
CA TYR A 58 -12.40 1.52 -0.55
C TYR A 58 -13.66 2.36 -0.68
N THR A 59 -13.54 3.48 -1.39
CA THR A 59 -14.66 4.28 -1.86
C THR A 59 -15.31 3.63 -3.08
N THR A 60 -16.39 4.22 -3.57
CA THR A 60 -16.94 3.91 -4.89
C THR A 60 -16.27 4.68 -6.03
N ILE A 61 -15.33 5.59 -5.72
CA ILE A 61 -14.61 6.40 -6.70
C ILE A 61 -13.59 5.52 -7.42
N ALA A 62 -13.69 5.44 -8.75
CA ALA A 62 -12.77 4.67 -9.56
C ALA A 62 -11.34 5.24 -9.49
N ASN A 63 -10.36 4.36 -9.30
CA ASN A 63 -8.95 4.71 -9.31
C ASN A 63 -8.42 4.82 -10.74
N ARG A 64 -8.57 6.00 -11.33
CA ARG A 64 -8.14 6.32 -12.71
C ARG A 64 -6.88 7.16 -12.78
N THR A 65 -6.24 7.40 -11.64
CA THR A 65 -5.05 8.25 -11.57
C THR A 65 -3.80 7.53 -12.07
N TYR A 66 -2.89 8.27 -12.66
CA TYR A 66 -1.55 7.78 -12.98
C TYR A 66 -0.54 8.83 -12.47
N PRO A 67 0.42 8.44 -11.63
CA PRO A 67 0.59 7.12 -11.00
C PRO A 67 -0.60 6.72 -10.09
N ASP A 68 -0.64 5.45 -9.68
CA ASP A 68 -1.70 4.93 -8.81
C ASP A 68 -1.73 5.67 -7.46
N LEU A 69 -2.79 6.45 -7.23
CA LEU A 69 -2.90 7.30 -6.04
C LEU A 69 -2.91 6.48 -4.74
N ASN A 70 -3.47 5.28 -4.76
CA ASN A 70 -3.48 4.41 -3.57
C ASN A 70 -2.06 4.01 -3.14
N ILE A 71 -1.16 3.83 -4.10
CA ILE A 71 0.25 3.56 -3.84
C ILE A 71 0.94 4.80 -3.33
N PHE A 72 0.70 5.95 -3.98
CA PHE A 72 1.29 7.22 -3.61
C PHE A 72 0.96 7.62 -2.16
N LEU A 73 -0.30 7.49 -1.74
CA LEU A 73 -0.73 7.79 -0.37
C LEU A 73 -0.01 6.92 0.67
N LYS A 74 0.25 5.66 0.35
CA LYS A 74 1.05 4.79 1.21
C LYS A 74 2.53 5.18 1.21
N LEU A 75 3.11 5.50 0.05
CA LEU A 75 4.52 5.88 -0.07
C LEU A 75 4.86 7.13 0.73
N LEU A 76 3.93 8.06 0.91
CA LEU A 76 4.15 9.26 1.70
C LEU A 76 4.36 8.97 3.19
N ARG A 77 3.96 7.80 3.70
CA ARG A 77 4.01 7.53 5.14
C ARG A 77 5.02 6.50 5.60
N GLU A 78 5.22 5.44 4.86
CA GLU A 78 6.08 4.36 5.31
C GLU A 78 6.82 3.70 4.15
N VAL A 79 7.74 4.40 3.61
CA VAL A 79 8.80 3.71 2.92
C VAL A 79 9.72 3.17 4.00
N SER A 80 9.46 1.97 4.49
CA SER A 80 10.58 1.15 4.89
C SER A 80 11.45 1.09 3.63
N ARG A 81 12.70 1.48 3.74
CA ARG A 81 13.64 1.74 2.63
C ARG A 81 13.72 0.61 1.61
N ASP A 82 13.24 -0.56 1.95
CA ASP A 82 13.41 -1.81 1.21
C ASP A 82 12.22 -2.19 0.30
N VAL A 83 11.09 -1.51 0.37
CA VAL A 83 9.87 -1.89 -0.37
C VAL A 83 9.39 -0.84 -1.37
N GLY A 84 9.95 0.37 -1.34
CA GLY A 84 9.47 1.49 -2.17
C GLY A 84 9.57 1.26 -3.68
N HIS A 85 10.52 0.49 -4.15
CA HIS A 85 10.72 0.18 -5.56
C HIS A 85 9.86 -1.01 -6.06
N LEU A 86 9.28 -1.79 -5.14
CA LEU A 86 8.46 -2.96 -5.49
C LEU A 86 7.02 -2.59 -5.89
N TRP A 87 6.58 -1.37 -5.61
CA TRP A 87 5.18 -1.03 -5.61
C TRP A 87 4.61 -0.56 -6.95
N SER A 88 5.43 -0.12 -7.91
CA SER A 88 4.93 0.43 -9.16
C SER A 88 4.64 -0.61 -10.23
N ASP A 89 5.55 -1.57 -10.45
CA ASP A 89 5.51 -2.39 -11.65
C ASP A 89 5.19 -3.87 -11.41
N ARG A 90 5.26 -4.33 -10.16
CA ARG A 90 5.17 -5.77 -9.84
C ARG A 90 3.85 -6.21 -9.20
N PHE A 91 2.98 -5.28 -8.80
CA PHE A 91 1.65 -5.65 -8.27
C PHE A 91 0.69 -6.23 -9.33
N GLY A 92 1.03 -6.14 -10.60
CA GLY A 92 0.21 -6.61 -11.73
C GLY A 92 -1.04 -5.77 -11.89
N LEU A 93 -2.06 -6.01 -11.06
CA LEU A 93 -3.27 -5.22 -11.03
C LEU A 93 -3.23 -4.13 -9.97
N ARG A 94 -3.76 -2.96 -10.31
CA ARG A 94 -4.04 -1.90 -9.34
C ARG A 94 -5.45 -2.07 -8.75
N SER A 95 -5.67 -1.55 -7.56
CA SER A 95 -7.02 -1.50 -6.99
C SER A 95 -7.97 -0.66 -7.86
N ALA A 96 -9.16 -1.18 -8.11
CA ALA A 96 -10.16 -0.56 -8.98
C ALA A 96 -10.68 0.78 -8.45
N ASN A 97 -10.72 0.93 -7.11
CA ASN A 97 -11.25 2.09 -6.44
C ASN A 97 -10.19 2.81 -5.60
N LEU A 98 -10.44 4.07 -5.26
CA LEU A 98 -9.63 4.82 -4.32
C LEU A 98 -9.86 4.34 -2.88
N VAL A 99 -8.79 4.21 -2.11
CA VAL A 99 -8.84 3.79 -0.70
C VAL A 99 -9.58 4.82 0.15
N SER A 100 -10.48 4.38 1.03
CA SER A 100 -11.17 5.24 2.00
C SER A 100 -10.54 5.16 3.38
N ARG A 101 -10.00 3.99 3.72
CA ARG A 101 -9.37 3.76 5.03
C ARG A 101 -8.25 2.72 4.92
N ILE A 102 -7.18 2.96 5.68
CA ILE A 102 -6.11 2.00 5.91
C ILE A 102 -6.01 1.79 7.40
N HIS A 103 -6.09 0.55 7.84
CA HIS A 103 -5.82 0.14 9.20
C HIS A 103 -4.53 -0.69 9.23
N GLN A 104 -3.57 -0.24 10.04
CA GLN A 104 -2.28 -0.88 10.21
C GLN A 104 -2.12 -1.38 11.64
N ASP A 105 -1.70 -2.63 11.77
CA ASP A 105 -1.38 -3.28 13.02
C ASP A 105 0.02 -3.87 12.89
N TYR A 106 0.99 -3.26 13.55
CA TYR A 106 2.40 -3.66 13.45
C TYR A 106 3.13 -3.57 14.80
N LYS A 107 4.22 -4.33 14.90
CA LYS A 107 5.05 -4.38 16.09
C LYS A 107 6.22 -3.41 15.98
N THR A 108 6.43 -2.62 17.03
CA THR A 108 7.60 -1.73 17.16
C THR A 108 8.58 -2.28 18.19
N TYR A 109 9.85 -1.87 18.06
CA TYR A 109 10.87 -2.19 19.04
C TYR A 109 10.62 -1.44 20.39
N PRO A 110 10.83 -2.04 21.57
CA PRO A 110 11.28 -3.43 21.76
C PRO A 110 10.17 -4.48 21.72
N ASN A 111 8.90 -4.17 21.99
CA ASN A 111 7.78 -5.11 21.98
C ASN A 111 6.39 -4.45 22.02
N SER A 112 6.29 -3.19 21.69
CA SER A 112 5.01 -2.48 21.60
C SER A 112 4.28 -2.81 20.32
N ARG A 113 2.95 -2.99 20.40
CA ARG A 113 2.09 -3.13 19.24
C ARG A 113 1.40 -1.79 18.96
N VAL A 114 1.43 -1.37 17.72
CA VAL A 114 0.84 -0.10 17.29
C VAL A 114 -0.30 -0.37 16.34
N ASN A 115 -1.43 0.25 16.63
CA ASN A 115 -2.61 0.24 15.77
C ASN A 115 -2.85 1.66 15.27
N LEU A 116 -2.77 1.86 13.97
CA LEU A 116 -3.02 3.14 13.33
C LEU A 116 -4.15 3.02 12.31
N THR A 117 -4.96 4.05 12.23
CA THR A 117 -6.00 4.16 11.22
C THR A 117 -5.87 5.48 10.48
N TYR A 118 -5.81 5.39 9.16
CA TYR A 118 -5.81 6.52 8.24
C TYR A 118 -7.13 6.52 7.49
N SER A 119 -7.81 7.66 7.44
CA SER A 119 -9.01 7.84 6.64
C SER A 119 -8.78 8.89 5.58
N TYR A 120 -9.30 8.69 4.37
CA TYR A 120 -9.08 9.54 3.21
C TYR A 120 -10.39 10.11 2.71
N GLN A 121 -10.41 11.41 2.46
CA GLN A 121 -11.50 12.14 1.83
C GLN A 121 -10.99 12.78 0.55
N TYR A 122 -11.78 12.74 -0.51
CA TYR A 122 -11.39 13.20 -1.84
C TYR A 122 -12.28 14.32 -2.30
N LYS A 123 -11.67 15.37 -2.88
CA LYS A 123 -12.36 16.36 -3.69
C LYS A 123 -12.04 16.09 -5.15
N LEU A 124 -13.06 16.06 -5.99
CA LEU A 124 -12.94 15.73 -7.40
C LEU A 124 -13.11 16.96 -8.27
N ASP A 125 -12.46 16.98 -9.43
CA ASP A 125 -12.75 17.93 -10.51
C ASP A 125 -14.02 17.53 -11.30
N ALA A 126 -14.39 18.34 -12.28
CA ALA A 126 -15.53 18.08 -13.14
C ALA A 126 -15.40 16.79 -13.99
N LYS A 127 -14.18 16.27 -14.16
CA LYS A 127 -13.89 15.01 -14.85
C LYS A 127 -13.87 13.80 -13.91
N GLY A 128 -14.18 14.00 -12.62
CA GLY A 128 -14.16 12.96 -11.58
C GLY A 128 -12.76 12.54 -11.14
N ARG A 129 -11.71 13.35 -11.39
CA ARG A 129 -10.35 13.10 -10.97
C ARG A 129 -10.08 13.75 -9.61
N PRO A 130 -9.41 13.07 -8.65
CA PRO A 130 -9.05 13.66 -7.38
C PRO A 130 -8.12 14.86 -7.57
N ILE A 131 -8.51 16.04 -7.06
CA ILE A 131 -7.70 17.26 -7.04
C ILE A 131 -7.22 17.61 -5.62
N GLU A 132 -7.84 17.01 -4.62
CA GLU A 132 -7.44 17.17 -3.23
C GLU A 132 -7.69 15.86 -2.50
N VAL A 133 -6.76 15.48 -1.63
CA VAL A 133 -6.90 14.35 -0.72
C VAL A 133 -6.64 14.84 0.69
N LYS A 134 -7.63 14.71 1.56
CA LYS A 134 -7.47 14.94 2.98
C LYS A 134 -7.26 13.60 3.68
N GLU A 135 -6.09 13.42 4.27
CA GLU A 135 -5.77 12.30 5.12
C GLU A 135 -6.00 12.68 6.58
N ILE A 136 -6.70 11.84 7.30
CA ILE A 136 -6.99 12.00 8.72
C ILE A 136 -6.41 10.81 9.45
N THR A 137 -5.46 11.07 10.36
CA THR A 137 -4.86 10.05 11.23
C THR A 137 -5.49 10.15 12.62
N SER A 138 -6.00 9.02 13.13
CA SER A 138 -6.45 8.97 14.52
C SER A 138 -5.24 9.14 15.48
N PRO A 139 -5.33 9.95 16.56
CA PRO A 139 -6.57 10.60 17.02
C PRO A 139 -6.73 12.07 16.62
N ARG A 140 -5.77 12.79 16.03
CA ARG A 140 -5.96 14.25 15.84
C ARG A 140 -5.10 14.94 14.78
N SER A 141 -4.47 14.24 13.86
CA SER A 141 -3.73 14.93 12.79
C SER A 141 -4.44 14.77 11.44
N SER A 142 -4.41 15.83 10.65
CA SER A 142 -4.84 15.77 9.25
C SER A 142 -3.81 16.43 8.35
N THR A 143 -3.63 15.87 7.17
CA THR A 143 -2.78 16.40 6.11
C THR A 143 -3.61 16.52 4.84
N THR A 144 -3.47 17.62 4.13
CA THR A 144 -4.13 17.81 2.84
C THR A 144 -3.10 17.79 1.73
N TYR A 145 -3.32 16.97 0.73
CA TYR A 145 -2.51 16.89 -0.48
C TYR A 145 -3.30 17.51 -1.63
N VAL A 146 -2.66 18.40 -2.39
CA VAL A 146 -3.22 18.98 -3.61
C VAL A 146 -2.59 18.30 -4.81
N ILE A 147 -3.42 17.88 -5.78
CA ILE A 147 -2.99 17.15 -6.98
C ILE A 147 -3.21 18.07 -8.18
N THR A 148 -2.15 18.33 -8.91
CA THR A 148 -2.20 19.10 -10.17
C THR A 148 -1.93 18.15 -11.33
N TYR A 149 -2.82 18.15 -12.31
CA TYR A 149 -2.64 17.41 -13.55
C TYR A 149 -2.01 18.30 -14.61
N LEU A 150 -0.91 17.85 -15.17
CA LEU A 150 -0.34 18.47 -16.35
C LEU A 150 -1.22 18.12 -17.54
N GLU A 151 -1.86 19.09 -18.14
CA GLU A 151 -2.55 18.89 -19.42
C GLU A 151 -1.49 18.86 -20.53
N LYS A 152 -1.56 17.81 -21.36
CA LYS A 152 -0.72 17.69 -22.58
C LYS A 152 -1.40 18.37 -23.73
#